data_748ffbac1732ae413559995d89e8d002
#
_entry.id   748ffbac1732ae413559995d89e8d002
#
_cell.length_a   1.000
_cell.length_b   1.000
_cell.length_c   1.000
_cell.angle_alpha   90.00
_cell.angle_beta   90.00
_cell.angle_gamma   90.00
#
_symmetry.space_group_name_H-M   'P 1'
#
loop_
_entity.id
_entity.type
_entity.pdbx_description
1 polymer ?
#
loop_
_entity_poly.entity_id
_entity_poly.type
_entity_poly.pdbx_seq_one_letter_code
_entity_poly.pdbx_strand_id
1 'polypeptide(L)' 'MFDRIVSVPDVFGGKPIIRGTRISVEFILELIVSGGSVSEIVRNYPFLKEDDVRQAVQFAAGALKNDIYLTAGVA' A
#
# COMPACT_ATOMS: atom_id res chain seq x y z
N MET A 1 -8.68 5.56 -9.43
CA MET A 1 -9.59 4.85 -8.49
C MET A 1 -8.90 3.64 -7.91
N PHE A 2 -9.00 3.47 -6.63
CA PHE A 2 -8.30 2.39 -5.94
C PHE A 2 -9.27 1.26 -5.60
N ASP A 3 -9.75 0.57 -6.63
CA ASP A 3 -10.73 -0.50 -6.44
C ASP A 3 -10.17 -1.71 -5.70
N ARG A 4 -8.83 -1.82 -5.63
CA ARG A 4 -8.18 -2.91 -4.91
C ARG A 4 -7.81 -2.55 -3.48
N ILE A 5 -8.02 -1.31 -3.06
CA ILE A 5 -7.70 -0.86 -1.71
C ILE A 5 -8.99 -0.64 -0.95
N VAL A 6 -9.12 -1.32 0.19
CA VAL A 6 -10.32 -1.21 1.02
C VAL A 6 -9.92 -1.10 2.49
N SER A 7 -10.87 -0.68 3.32
CA SER A 7 -10.72 -0.69 4.76
C SER A 7 -11.84 -1.53 5.34
N VAL A 8 -11.46 -2.48 6.20
CA VAL A 8 -12.41 -3.36 6.88
C VAL A 8 -12.21 -3.15 8.37
N PRO A 9 -13.22 -2.69 9.12
CA PRO A 9 -13.02 -2.30 10.52
C PRO A 9 -12.37 -3.36 11.39
N ASP A 10 -12.66 -4.64 11.14
CA ASP A 10 -12.14 -5.72 11.95
C ASP A 10 -10.77 -6.24 11.49
N VAL A 11 -10.22 -5.66 10.44
CA VAL A 11 -8.91 -6.08 9.93
C VAL A 11 -7.93 -4.93 10.17
N PHE A 12 -6.93 -5.16 11.00
CA PHE A 12 -5.89 -4.17 11.33
C PHE A 12 -6.49 -2.82 11.76
N GLY A 13 -7.62 -2.86 12.48
CA GLY A 13 -8.24 -1.63 12.97
C GLY A 13 -8.73 -0.70 11.88
N GLY A 14 -9.04 -1.22 10.71
CA GLY A 14 -9.53 -0.41 9.60
C GLY A 14 -8.44 0.20 8.73
N LYS A 15 -7.18 -0.21 8.89
CA LYS A 15 -6.11 0.26 8.01
C LYS A 15 -6.36 -0.19 6.57
N PRO A 16 -5.88 0.55 5.58
CA PRO A 16 -6.04 0.15 4.17
C PRO A 16 -5.37 -1.19 3.89
N ILE A 17 -6.12 -2.07 3.24
CA ILE A 17 -5.62 -3.39 2.86
C ILE A 17 -5.95 -3.66 1.40
N ILE A 18 -5.31 -4.68 0.84
CA ILE A 18 -5.66 -5.18 -0.49
C ILE A 18 -6.94 -5.99 -0.36
N ARG A 19 -7.92 -5.68 -1.21
CA ARG A 19 -9.24 -6.30 -1.20
C ARG A 19 -9.12 -7.83 -1.20
N GLY A 20 -9.84 -8.46 -0.29
CA GLY A 20 -9.88 -9.92 -0.20
C GLY A 20 -8.67 -10.54 0.45
N THR A 21 -7.79 -9.76 1.04
CA THR A 21 -6.59 -10.28 1.71
C THR A 21 -6.45 -9.65 3.09
N ARG A 22 -5.46 -10.12 3.84
CA ARG A 22 -5.01 -9.48 5.07
C ARG A 22 -3.64 -8.81 4.87
N ILE A 23 -3.37 -8.39 3.65
CA ILE A 23 -2.13 -7.68 3.32
C ILE A 23 -2.42 -6.18 3.36
N SER A 24 -1.79 -5.46 4.26
CA SER A 24 -1.98 -4.02 4.36
C SER A 24 -1.14 -3.28 3.33
N VAL A 25 -1.59 -2.07 2.99
CA VAL A 25 -0.79 -1.17 2.16
C VAL A 25 0.55 -0.91 2.84
N GLU A 26 0.53 -0.71 4.14
CA GLU A 26 1.73 -0.46 4.92
C GLU A 26 2.74 -1.61 4.78
N PHE A 27 2.28 -2.85 4.84
CA PHE A 27 3.14 -4.01 4.68
C PHE A 27 3.80 -4.04 3.30
N ILE A 28 3.04 -3.73 2.26
CA ILE A 28 3.59 -3.66 0.90
C ILE A 28 4.68 -2.60 0.81
N LEU A 29 4.45 -1.44 1.41
CA LEU A 29 5.46 -0.38 1.42
C LEU A 29 6.73 -0.84 2.13
N GLU A 30 6.59 -1.57 3.22
CA GLU A 30 7.74 -2.10 3.96
C GLU A 30 8.55 -3.07 3.11
N LEU A 31 7.87 -3.91 2.33
CA LEU A 31 8.55 -4.82 1.41
C LEU A 31 9.36 -4.07 0.38
N ILE A 32 8.81 -2.99 -0.16
CA ILE A 32 9.50 -2.16 -1.15
C ILE A 32 10.71 -1.48 -0.52
N VAL A 33 10.55 -0.94 0.68
CA VAL A 33 11.65 -0.28 1.38
C VAL A 33 12.78 -1.27 1.66
N SER A 34 12.45 -2.53 1.88
CA SER A 34 13.44 -3.59 2.09
C SER A 34 14.12 -4.04 0.81
N GLY A 35 13.79 -3.43 -0.33
CA GLY A 35 14.44 -3.73 -1.60
C GLY A 35 13.64 -4.65 -2.51
N GLY A 36 12.41 -4.98 -2.14
CA GLY A 36 11.57 -5.84 -2.98
C GLY A 36 11.04 -5.09 -4.19
N SER A 37 11.08 -5.75 -5.34
CA SER A 37 10.46 -5.23 -6.56
C SER A 37 9.01 -5.72 -6.63
N VAL A 38 8.23 -5.09 -7.51
CA VAL A 38 6.85 -5.55 -7.76
C VAL A 38 6.84 -7.02 -8.14
N SER A 39 7.75 -7.43 -9.02
CA SER A 39 7.84 -8.82 -9.47
C SER A 39 8.12 -9.78 -8.32
N GLU A 40 9.03 -9.40 -7.43
CA GLU A 40 9.37 -10.23 -6.29
C GLU A 40 8.21 -10.37 -5.31
N ILE A 41 7.52 -9.28 -5.06
CA ILE A 41 6.38 -9.28 -4.15
C ILE A 41 5.29 -10.22 -4.67
N VAL A 42 4.97 -10.12 -5.95
CA VAL A 42 3.95 -10.96 -6.57
C VAL A 42 4.39 -12.42 -6.58
N ARG A 43 5.67 -12.68 -6.77
CA ARG A 43 6.20 -14.04 -6.75
C ARG A 43 6.07 -14.67 -5.36
N ASN A 44 6.37 -13.89 -4.32
CA ASN A 44 6.32 -14.39 -2.95
C ASN A 44 4.91 -14.45 -2.38
N TYR A 45 4.02 -13.65 -2.93
CA TYR A 45 2.61 -13.61 -2.52
C TYR A 45 1.74 -13.80 -3.75
N PRO A 46 1.62 -15.06 -4.24
CA PRO A 46 1.01 -15.32 -5.55
C PRO A 46 -0.46 -14.93 -5.66
N PHE A 47 -1.14 -14.70 -4.54
CA PHE A 47 -2.51 -14.21 -4.57
C PHE A 47 -2.60 -12.70 -4.82
N LEU A 48 -1.46 -11.99 -4.82
CA LEU A 48 -1.41 -10.58 -5.19
C LEU A 48 -1.14 -10.45 -6.68
N LYS A 49 -1.71 -9.40 -7.27
CA LYS A 49 -1.45 -9.03 -8.65
C LYS A 49 -0.53 -7.82 -8.66
N GLU A 50 0.15 -7.61 -9.79
CA GLU A 50 1.00 -6.42 -9.93
C GLU A 50 0.20 -5.13 -9.70
N ASP A 51 -1.05 -5.12 -10.19
CA ASP A 51 -1.91 -3.95 -10.01
C ASP A 51 -2.21 -3.69 -8.53
N ASP A 52 -2.31 -4.74 -7.72
CA ASP A 52 -2.51 -4.58 -6.28
C ASP A 52 -1.35 -3.81 -5.67
N VAL A 53 -0.12 -4.17 -6.04
CA VAL A 53 1.07 -3.50 -5.51
C VAL A 53 1.14 -2.06 -6.00
N ARG A 54 0.85 -1.82 -7.28
CA ARG A 54 0.87 -0.46 -7.82
C ARG A 54 -0.17 0.42 -7.15
N GLN A 55 -1.38 -0.09 -6.96
CA GLN A 55 -2.43 0.68 -6.30
C GLN A 55 -2.06 1.00 -4.86
N ALA A 56 -1.42 0.05 -4.16
CA ALA A 56 -0.98 0.30 -2.79
C ALA A 56 0.00 1.47 -2.73
N VAL A 57 0.97 1.51 -3.64
CA VAL A 57 1.95 2.58 -3.69
C VAL A 57 1.28 3.91 -4.06
N GLN A 58 0.41 3.89 -5.06
CA GLN A 58 -0.29 5.10 -5.50
C GLN A 58 -1.21 5.62 -4.39
N PHE A 59 -1.88 4.73 -3.69
CA PHE A 59 -2.76 5.11 -2.58
C PHE A 59 -1.94 5.80 -1.49
N ALA A 60 -0.81 5.22 -1.12
CA ALA A 60 0.05 5.78 -0.09
C ALA A 60 0.60 7.14 -0.50
N ALA A 61 1.02 7.27 -1.74
CA ALA A 61 1.53 8.53 -2.27
C ALA A 61 0.45 9.61 -2.21
N GLY A 62 -0.77 9.26 -2.59
CA GLY A 62 -1.89 10.21 -2.52
C GLY A 62 -2.26 10.58 -1.10
N ALA A 63 -2.26 9.62 -0.20
CA ALA A 63 -2.60 9.86 1.19
C ALA A 63 -1.59 10.75 1.90
N LEU A 64 -0.31 10.61 1.55
CA LEU A 64 0.77 11.37 2.19
C LEU A 64 1.05 12.70 1.52
N LYS A 65 0.48 12.95 0.38
CA LYS A 65 0.82 14.12 -0.42
C LYS A 65 0.70 15.42 0.36
N ASN A 66 -0.42 15.62 1.03
CA ASN A 66 -0.64 16.84 1.79
C ASN A 66 0.26 16.93 3.02
N ASP A 67 0.47 15.82 3.69
CA ASP A 67 1.33 15.77 4.87
C ASP A 67 2.78 16.07 4.50
N ILE A 68 3.22 15.54 3.37
CA ILE A 68 4.58 15.78 2.88
C ILE A 68 4.77 17.26 2.56
N TYR A 69 3.78 17.88 1.95
CA TYR A 69 3.86 19.31 1.65
C TYR A 69 3.99 20.16 2.90
N LEU A 70 3.22 19.83 3.93
CA LEU A 70 3.29 20.56 5.18
C LEU A 70 4.68 20.44 5.80
N THR A 71 5.23 19.24 5.82
CA THR A 71 6.54 18.98 6.40
C THR A 71 7.63 19.65 5.56
N ALA A 72 7.59 19.50 4.26
CA ALA A 72 8.58 20.06 3.36
C ALA A 72 8.55 21.59 3.37
N GLY A 73 7.37 22.16 3.55
CA GLY A 73 7.24 23.61 3.62
C GLY A 73 7.90 24.21 4.85
N VAL A 74 8.10 23.43 5.88
CA VAL A 74 8.75 23.87 7.11
C VAL A 74 10.27 23.70 7.02
N ALA A 75 10.68 22.69 6.30
CA ALA A 75 12.10 22.43 6.15
C ALA A 75 12.75 23.45 5.24
#